data_28383ec317da87c0ccffb40b3ff45815
#
_entry.id   28383ec317da87c0ccffb40b3ff45815
#
_cell.length_a   1.000
_cell.length_b   1.000
_cell.length_c   1.000
_cell.angle_alpha   90.00
_cell.angle_beta   90.00
_cell.angle_gamma   90.00
#
_symmetry.space_group_name_H-M   'P 1'
#
loop_
_entity.id
_entity.type
_entity.pdbx_description
1 polymer ?
#
loop_
_entity_poly.entity_id
_entity_poly.type
_entity_poly.pdbx_seq_one_letter_code
_entity_poly.pdbx_strand_id
1 'polypeptide(L)'
;LISVGTEILLGDTINTNLASLGQALYNNGFILSSEKTVPDDKKLIQDAVNELLENNDVIITCGGIGPTEDDFTKEVISEMFNLKLVVDEDHLSWMKSRWESRGMTMPATNVKQAEIPAGATKLNNTNGTSPGIYIEYKSKHVFILPGPPREFIPLVTDELIPFLKDNFTKVEKDYEFILFFNEAESALAEKIDKFKPKGLDIAYLASKGIIKLRIDKNSVSVDALKDFKNLIKETLSDNVLSYENIPASKVFLRYLKAKN
;
A
#
# COMPACT_ATOMS: atom_id res chain seq x y z
N LEU A 1 5.69 -4.50 -4.06
CA LEU A 1 4.47 -4.30 -4.86
C LEU A 1 4.80 -4.29 -6.35
N ILE A 2 3.94 -4.91 -7.16
CA ILE A 2 3.92 -4.75 -8.61
C ILE A 2 2.56 -4.18 -8.97
N SER A 3 2.53 -2.95 -9.47
CA SER A 3 1.33 -2.33 -10.02
C SER A 3 1.28 -2.62 -11.51
N VAL A 4 0.23 -3.31 -11.96
CA VAL A 4 0.02 -3.66 -13.37
C VAL A 4 -1.08 -2.77 -13.93
N GLY A 5 -0.74 -2.00 -14.94
CA GLY A 5 -1.68 -1.09 -15.61
C GLY A 5 -0.96 -0.07 -16.47
N THR A 6 -1.22 -0.11 -17.75
CA THR A 6 -0.68 0.83 -18.75
C THR A 6 -1.14 2.26 -18.47
N GLU A 7 -2.37 2.46 -17.96
CA GLU A 7 -2.96 3.76 -17.61
C GLU A 7 -2.19 4.48 -16.48
N ILE A 8 -1.53 3.71 -15.60
CA ILE A 8 -0.69 4.28 -14.53
C ILE A 8 0.57 4.89 -15.15
N LEU A 9 1.21 4.19 -16.09
CA LEU A 9 2.42 4.65 -16.77
C LEU A 9 2.17 5.81 -17.72
N LEU A 10 0.98 5.86 -18.31
CA LEU A 10 0.55 6.99 -19.17
C LEU A 10 0.16 8.24 -18.35
N GLY A 11 -0.03 8.08 -17.03
CA GLY A 11 -0.44 9.17 -16.16
C GLY A 11 -1.95 9.45 -16.17
N ASP A 12 -2.75 8.60 -16.80
CA ASP A 12 -4.21 8.70 -16.80
C ASP A 12 -4.81 8.39 -15.44
N THR A 13 -4.10 7.57 -14.65
CA THR A 13 -4.52 7.16 -13.30
C THR A 13 -3.37 7.34 -12.32
N ILE A 14 -3.66 7.97 -11.16
CA ILE A 14 -2.71 8.06 -10.04
C ILE A 14 -2.73 6.75 -9.26
N ASN A 15 -1.55 6.16 -9.02
CA ASN A 15 -1.41 4.95 -8.21
C ASN A 15 -1.70 5.22 -6.72
N THR A 16 -2.97 5.33 -6.37
CA THR A 16 -3.42 5.53 -4.97
C THR A 16 -3.29 4.26 -4.14
N ASN A 17 -3.24 3.07 -4.77
CA ASN A 17 -3.08 1.79 -4.09
C ASN A 17 -1.70 1.67 -3.46
N LEU A 18 -0.65 2.16 -4.11
CA LEU A 18 0.70 2.24 -3.54
C LEU A 18 0.70 3.01 -2.21
N ALA A 19 0.09 4.20 -2.19
CA ALA A 19 0.02 5.03 -0.99
C ALA A 19 -0.79 4.36 0.12
N SER A 20 -1.92 3.73 -0.24
CA SER A 20 -2.80 3.03 0.70
C SER A 20 -2.13 1.79 1.29
N LEU A 21 -1.44 0.99 0.47
CA LEU A 21 -0.68 -0.17 0.92
C LEU A 21 0.46 0.24 1.85
N GLY A 22 1.28 1.23 1.44
CA GLY A 22 2.39 1.72 2.26
C GLY A 22 1.92 2.20 3.62
N GLN A 23 0.79 2.92 3.69
CA GLN A 23 0.18 3.36 4.94
C GLN A 23 -0.35 2.18 5.78
N ALA A 24 -1.03 1.22 5.17
CA ALA A 24 -1.55 0.04 5.85
C ALA A 24 -0.44 -0.82 6.44
N LEU A 25 0.61 -1.08 5.67
CA LEU A 25 1.80 -1.81 6.11
C LEU A 25 2.47 -1.08 7.28
N TYR A 26 2.76 0.21 7.12
CA TYR A 26 3.42 1.02 8.14
C TYR A 26 2.63 1.04 9.47
N ASN A 27 1.32 1.25 9.42
CA ASN A 27 0.45 1.27 10.61
C ASN A 27 0.40 -0.07 11.33
N ASN A 28 0.81 -1.16 10.68
CA ASN A 28 0.83 -2.51 11.24
C ASN A 28 2.24 -3.04 11.53
N GLY A 29 3.27 -2.19 11.42
CA GLY A 29 4.65 -2.54 11.72
C GLY A 29 5.38 -3.25 10.57
N PHE A 30 4.96 -3.05 9.33
CA PHE A 30 5.62 -3.56 8.14
C PHE A 30 6.03 -2.42 7.21
N ILE A 31 6.97 -2.69 6.31
CA ILE A 31 7.47 -1.70 5.36
C ILE A 31 7.44 -2.29 3.97
N LEU A 32 6.94 -1.51 3.01
CA LEU A 32 7.09 -1.82 1.61
C LEU A 32 8.55 -1.56 1.19
N SER A 33 9.27 -2.61 0.80
CA SER A 33 10.69 -2.53 0.44
C SER A 33 10.92 -1.95 -0.95
N SER A 34 10.02 -2.27 -1.90
CA SER A 34 10.15 -1.83 -3.29
C SER A 34 8.80 -1.81 -4.00
N GLU A 35 8.72 -1.01 -5.04
CA GLU A 35 7.56 -0.93 -5.93
C GLU A 35 8.02 -0.90 -7.39
N LYS A 36 7.28 -1.59 -8.25
CA LYS A 36 7.42 -1.55 -9.69
C LYS A 36 6.06 -1.34 -10.33
N THR A 37 5.97 -0.39 -11.23
CA THR A 37 4.82 -0.24 -12.11
C THR A 37 5.20 -0.77 -13.49
N VAL A 38 4.41 -1.69 -14.02
CA VAL A 38 4.59 -2.30 -15.34
C VAL A 38 3.32 -2.15 -16.17
N PRO A 39 3.44 -2.05 -17.51
CA PRO A 39 2.27 -2.08 -18.38
C PRO A 39 1.65 -3.48 -18.40
N ASP A 40 0.51 -3.59 -19.06
CA ASP A 40 -0.14 -4.87 -19.36
C ASP A 40 0.64 -5.63 -20.44
N ASP A 41 1.82 -6.12 -20.06
CA ASP A 41 2.74 -6.90 -20.90
C ASP A 41 3.24 -8.12 -20.14
N LYS A 42 3.03 -9.31 -20.72
CA LYS A 42 3.35 -10.58 -20.07
C LYS A 42 4.84 -10.70 -19.67
N LYS A 43 5.72 -10.27 -20.56
CA LYS A 43 7.17 -10.37 -20.31
C LYS A 43 7.60 -9.42 -19.21
N LEU A 44 7.09 -8.19 -19.20
CA LEU A 44 7.44 -7.20 -18.18
C LEU A 44 6.86 -7.56 -16.81
N ILE A 45 5.67 -8.14 -16.76
CA ILE A 45 5.10 -8.69 -15.51
C ILE A 45 5.99 -9.83 -15.00
N GLN A 46 6.36 -10.79 -15.88
CA GLN A 46 7.23 -11.91 -15.53
C GLN A 46 8.58 -11.43 -14.98
N ASP A 47 9.22 -10.47 -15.65
CA ASP A 47 10.52 -9.94 -15.25
C ASP A 47 10.43 -9.23 -13.88
N ALA A 48 9.37 -8.45 -13.67
CA ALA A 48 9.13 -7.79 -12.38
C ALA A 48 8.90 -8.79 -11.24
N VAL A 49 8.12 -9.85 -11.47
CA VAL A 49 7.89 -10.91 -10.49
C VAL A 49 9.19 -11.63 -10.16
N ASN A 50 9.98 -12.04 -11.16
CA ASN A 50 11.26 -12.72 -10.95
C ASN A 50 12.21 -11.86 -10.11
N GLU A 51 12.40 -10.60 -10.49
CA GLU A 51 13.32 -9.68 -9.79
C GLU A 51 12.91 -9.49 -8.32
N LEU A 52 11.60 -9.31 -8.06
CA LEU A 52 11.15 -9.12 -6.69
C LEU A 52 11.21 -10.40 -5.85
N LEU A 53 11.00 -11.58 -6.44
CA LEU A 53 11.11 -12.86 -5.75
C LEU A 53 12.53 -13.14 -5.23
N GLU A 54 13.57 -12.61 -5.89
CA GLU A 54 14.95 -12.80 -5.46
C GLU A 54 15.22 -12.17 -4.08
N ASN A 55 14.63 -11.02 -3.81
CA ASN A 55 14.98 -10.18 -2.66
C ASN A 55 13.85 -9.98 -1.63
N ASN A 56 12.67 -10.57 -1.85
CA ASN A 56 11.53 -10.37 -0.97
C ASN A 56 10.86 -11.71 -0.65
N ASP A 57 10.29 -11.81 0.54
CA ASP A 57 9.53 -12.99 0.96
C ASP A 57 8.05 -12.88 0.59
N VAL A 58 7.53 -11.66 0.48
CA VAL A 58 6.14 -11.39 0.12
C VAL A 58 6.08 -10.50 -1.10
N ILE A 59 5.39 -10.96 -2.13
CA ILE A 59 5.09 -10.22 -3.35
C ILE A 59 3.60 -9.91 -3.41
N ILE A 60 3.26 -8.69 -3.77
CA ILE A 60 1.89 -8.26 -3.96
C ILE A 60 1.78 -7.72 -5.37
N THR A 61 0.85 -8.26 -6.17
CA THR A 61 0.48 -7.64 -7.45
C THR A 61 -0.86 -6.94 -7.32
N CYS A 62 -1.02 -5.85 -8.04
CA CYS A 62 -2.23 -5.03 -8.05
C CYS A 62 -2.61 -4.71 -9.48
N GLY A 63 -3.72 -5.28 -9.97
CA GLY A 63 -4.21 -5.12 -11.34
C GLY A 63 -3.99 -6.33 -12.24
N GLY A 64 -4.59 -6.28 -13.45
CA GLY A 64 -4.46 -7.31 -14.49
C GLY A 64 -5.14 -8.64 -14.17
N ILE A 65 -6.25 -8.63 -13.38
CA ILE A 65 -7.06 -9.81 -13.05
C ILE A 65 -8.55 -9.66 -13.40
N GLY A 66 -8.87 -8.69 -14.23
CA GLY A 66 -10.22 -8.48 -14.76
C GLY A 66 -10.60 -9.47 -15.86
N PRO A 67 -11.70 -9.20 -16.58
CA PRO A 67 -12.22 -10.08 -17.61
C PRO A 67 -11.72 -9.78 -19.02
N THR A 68 -10.91 -8.74 -19.21
CA THR A 68 -10.47 -8.29 -20.52
C THR A 68 -9.25 -9.07 -21.04
N GLU A 69 -8.93 -8.94 -22.32
CA GLU A 69 -7.84 -9.72 -22.94
C GLU A 69 -6.46 -9.31 -22.44
N ASP A 70 -6.32 -8.08 -21.97
CA ASP A 70 -5.11 -7.50 -21.40
C ASP A 70 -4.94 -7.80 -19.89
N ASP A 71 -5.96 -8.36 -19.24
CA ASP A 71 -5.89 -8.85 -17.85
C ASP A 71 -5.25 -10.24 -17.82
N PHE A 72 -3.96 -10.36 -17.60
CA PHE A 72 -3.26 -11.66 -17.59
C PHE A 72 -2.22 -11.83 -16.47
N THR A 73 -2.26 -10.99 -15.44
CA THR A 73 -1.34 -11.09 -14.29
C THR A 73 -1.39 -12.47 -13.64
N LYS A 74 -2.59 -12.99 -13.43
CA LYS A 74 -2.82 -14.30 -12.83
C LYS A 74 -2.28 -15.43 -13.71
N GLU A 75 -2.51 -15.34 -15.01
CA GLU A 75 -2.06 -16.31 -16.00
C GLU A 75 -0.53 -16.39 -16.04
N VAL A 76 0.13 -15.23 -16.10
CA VAL A 76 1.59 -15.12 -16.10
C VAL A 76 2.19 -15.76 -14.84
N ILE A 77 1.67 -15.41 -13.67
CA ILE A 77 2.18 -15.96 -12.39
C ILE A 77 1.91 -17.47 -12.31
N SER A 78 0.74 -17.93 -12.78
CA SER A 78 0.41 -19.35 -12.82
C SER A 78 1.36 -20.14 -13.71
N GLU A 79 1.68 -19.61 -14.89
CA GLU A 79 2.62 -20.20 -15.84
C GLU A 79 4.04 -20.25 -15.24
N MET A 80 4.51 -19.16 -14.62
CA MET A 80 5.82 -19.10 -13.96
C MET A 80 5.97 -20.15 -12.85
N PHE A 81 4.90 -20.46 -12.15
CA PHE A 81 4.89 -21.43 -11.03
C PHE A 81 4.47 -22.81 -11.45
N ASN A 82 4.21 -23.03 -12.75
CA ASN A 82 3.71 -24.28 -13.32
C ASN A 82 2.41 -24.76 -12.64
N LEU A 83 1.50 -23.82 -12.37
CA LEU A 83 0.17 -24.07 -11.80
C LEU A 83 -0.88 -24.03 -12.90
N LYS A 84 -1.78 -24.99 -12.91
CA LYS A 84 -2.93 -24.98 -13.84
C LYS A 84 -4.00 -24.04 -13.31
N LEU A 85 -4.59 -23.23 -14.17
CA LEU A 85 -5.81 -22.52 -13.87
C LEU A 85 -6.99 -23.48 -13.89
N VAL A 86 -7.80 -23.46 -12.85
CA VAL A 86 -9.01 -24.27 -12.70
C VAL A 86 -10.19 -23.36 -12.36
N VAL A 87 -11.35 -23.64 -12.92
CA VAL A 87 -12.57 -22.89 -12.63
C VAL A 87 -13.04 -23.24 -11.22
N ASP A 88 -13.22 -22.23 -10.38
CA ASP A 88 -13.97 -22.34 -9.11
C ASP A 88 -15.46 -22.26 -9.43
N GLU A 89 -16.13 -23.41 -9.49
CA GLU A 89 -17.53 -23.52 -9.87
C GLU A 89 -18.47 -22.80 -8.90
N ASP A 90 -18.14 -22.76 -7.62
CA ASP A 90 -18.94 -22.03 -6.62
C ASP A 90 -18.83 -20.52 -6.87
N HIS A 91 -17.63 -20.02 -7.16
CA HIS A 91 -17.41 -18.61 -7.49
C HIS A 91 -18.09 -18.25 -8.82
N LEU A 92 -17.96 -19.10 -9.83
CA LEU A 92 -18.64 -18.92 -11.12
C LEU A 92 -20.15 -18.85 -10.96
N SER A 93 -20.72 -19.75 -10.17
CA SER A 93 -22.17 -19.78 -9.88
C SER A 93 -22.62 -18.52 -9.15
N TRP A 94 -21.83 -18.07 -8.17
CA TRP A 94 -22.07 -16.80 -7.47
C TRP A 94 -22.02 -15.60 -8.42
N MET A 95 -21.04 -15.54 -9.31
CA MET A 95 -20.95 -14.50 -10.33
C MET A 95 -22.17 -14.48 -11.24
N LYS A 96 -22.59 -15.63 -11.77
CA LYS A 96 -23.79 -15.75 -12.61
C LYS A 96 -25.03 -15.23 -11.90
N SER A 97 -25.27 -15.66 -10.65
CA SER A 97 -26.42 -15.22 -9.88
C SER A 97 -26.42 -13.69 -9.61
N ARG A 98 -25.23 -13.10 -9.44
CA ARG A 98 -25.06 -11.65 -9.27
C ARG A 98 -25.41 -10.86 -10.54
N TRP A 99 -25.13 -11.41 -11.73
CA TRP A 99 -25.53 -10.82 -13.00
C TRP A 99 -27.04 -10.96 -13.23
N GLU A 100 -27.59 -12.15 -12.98
CA GLU A 100 -29.02 -12.43 -13.10
C GLU A 100 -29.87 -11.58 -12.17
N SER A 101 -29.43 -11.33 -10.93
CA SER A 101 -30.12 -10.45 -9.98
C SER A 101 -30.25 -9.00 -10.46
N ARG A 102 -29.45 -8.60 -11.46
CA ARG A 102 -29.51 -7.30 -12.13
C ARG A 102 -30.25 -7.33 -13.45
N GLY A 103 -30.88 -8.46 -13.79
CA GLY A 103 -31.57 -8.65 -15.07
C GLY A 103 -30.63 -8.78 -16.27
N MET A 104 -29.38 -9.16 -16.06
CA MET A 104 -28.36 -9.26 -17.11
C MET A 104 -27.80 -10.67 -17.22
N THR A 105 -27.35 -11.05 -18.40
CA THR A 105 -26.59 -12.28 -18.63
C THR A 105 -25.11 -12.00 -18.47
N MET A 106 -24.40 -12.83 -17.72
CA MET A 106 -22.95 -12.69 -17.54
C MET A 106 -22.22 -12.94 -18.89
N PRO A 107 -21.37 -12.01 -19.36
CA PRO A 107 -20.54 -12.25 -20.54
C PRO A 107 -19.62 -13.45 -20.37
N ALA A 108 -19.37 -14.21 -21.43
CA ALA A 108 -18.50 -15.39 -21.39
C ALA A 108 -17.07 -15.08 -20.94
N THR A 109 -16.57 -13.91 -21.27
CA THR A 109 -15.23 -13.43 -20.86
C THR A 109 -15.05 -13.35 -19.35
N ASN A 110 -16.14 -13.14 -18.60
CA ASN A 110 -16.09 -13.09 -17.13
C ASN A 110 -15.78 -14.43 -16.47
N VAL A 111 -15.92 -15.57 -17.19
CA VAL A 111 -15.54 -16.90 -16.67
C VAL A 111 -14.07 -16.89 -16.21
N LYS A 112 -13.22 -16.17 -16.93
CA LYS A 112 -11.82 -15.97 -16.58
C LYS A 112 -11.61 -15.50 -15.13
N GLN A 113 -12.50 -14.67 -14.59
CA GLN A 113 -12.40 -14.19 -13.21
C GLN A 113 -12.67 -15.30 -12.16
N ALA A 114 -13.32 -16.39 -12.55
CA ALA A 114 -13.53 -17.56 -11.69
C ALA A 114 -12.41 -18.60 -11.79
N GLU A 115 -11.44 -18.42 -12.67
CA GLU A 115 -10.29 -19.30 -12.79
C GLU A 115 -9.26 -18.96 -11.70
N ILE A 116 -8.83 -19.97 -10.94
CA ILE A 116 -7.89 -19.84 -9.82
C ILE A 116 -6.75 -20.85 -10.03
N PRO A 117 -5.49 -20.48 -9.74
CA PRO A 117 -4.37 -21.41 -9.81
C PRO A 117 -4.60 -22.62 -8.88
N ALA A 118 -4.40 -23.82 -9.37
CA ALA A 118 -4.57 -25.03 -8.58
C ALA A 118 -3.69 -25.03 -7.33
N GLY A 119 -4.30 -25.22 -6.16
CA GLY A 119 -3.62 -25.17 -4.86
C GLY A 119 -3.50 -23.77 -4.26
N ALA A 120 -3.92 -22.72 -4.96
CA ALA A 120 -3.98 -21.37 -4.41
C ALA A 120 -5.16 -21.18 -3.47
N THR A 121 -5.04 -20.23 -2.56
CA THR A 121 -6.14 -19.80 -1.68
C THR A 121 -6.88 -18.62 -2.31
N LYS A 122 -8.19 -18.77 -2.43
CA LYS A 122 -9.08 -17.69 -2.85
C LYS A 122 -9.29 -16.71 -1.68
N LEU A 123 -9.04 -15.43 -1.90
CA LEU A 123 -9.30 -14.35 -0.95
C LEU A 123 -10.65 -13.68 -1.28
N ASN A 124 -11.42 -13.37 -0.25
CA ASN A 124 -12.80 -12.92 -0.44
C ASN A 124 -12.86 -11.43 -0.84
N ASN A 125 -13.17 -11.17 -2.12
CA ASN A 125 -13.45 -9.82 -2.61
C ASN A 125 -14.94 -9.51 -2.53
N THR A 126 -15.36 -8.79 -1.50
CA THR A 126 -16.77 -8.41 -1.29
C THR A 126 -17.25 -7.28 -2.22
N ASN A 127 -16.34 -6.54 -2.83
CA ASN A 127 -16.64 -5.33 -3.60
C ASN A 127 -16.52 -5.50 -5.13
N GLY A 128 -16.03 -6.63 -5.59
CA GLY A 128 -15.83 -6.94 -7.00
C GLY A 128 -16.19 -8.36 -7.38
N THR A 129 -15.88 -8.73 -8.63
CA THR A 129 -16.10 -10.08 -9.17
C THR A 129 -14.83 -10.91 -9.29
N SER A 130 -13.66 -10.27 -9.39
CA SER A 130 -12.38 -10.97 -9.33
C SER A 130 -11.98 -11.21 -7.89
N PRO A 131 -11.80 -12.45 -7.43
CA PRO A 131 -11.27 -12.70 -6.10
C PRO A 131 -9.81 -12.27 -6.02
N GLY A 132 -9.33 -11.95 -4.82
CA GLY A 132 -7.90 -11.96 -4.58
C GLY A 132 -7.40 -13.42 -4.55
N ILE A 133 -6.12 -13.62 -4.80
CA ILE A 133 -5.50 -14.95 -4.84
C ILE A 133 -4.23 -14.91 -4.01
N TYR A 134 -4.05 -15.91 -3.16
CA TYR A 134 -2.82 -16.13 -2.44
C TYR A 134 -2.17 -17.45 -2.90
N ILE A 135 -0.88 -17.39 -3.19
CA ILE A 135 -0.05 -18.54 -3.60
C ILE A 135 1.17 -18.61 -2.70
N GLU A 136 1.43 -19.78 -2.12
CA GLU A 136 2.73 -20.10 -1.56
C GLU A 136 3.58 -20.83 -2.60
N TYR A 137 4.77 -20.29 -2.89
CA TYR A 137 5.70 -20.85 -3.85
C TYR A 137 7.14 -20.82 -3.34
N LYS A 138 7.73 -21.99 -3.10
CA LYS A 138 9.15 -22.13 -2.61
C LYS A 138 9.45 -21.23 -1.40
N SER A 139 8.57 -21.26 -0.41
CA SER A 139 8.64 -20.41 0.80
C SER A 139 8.54 -18.91 0.53
N LYS A 140 8.04 -18.51 -0.62
CA LYS A 140 7.62 -17.14 -0.96
C LYS A 140 6.10 -17.05 -0.97
N HIS A 141 5.58 -15.89 -0.63
CA HIS A 141 4.16 -15.63 -0.52
C HIS A 141 3.75 -14.60 -1.58
N VAL A 142 2.86 -14.98 -2.48
CA VAL A 142 2.42 -14.11 -3.58
C VAL A 142 0.93 -13.83 -3.47
N PHE A 143 0.59 -12.55 -3.35
CA PHE A 143 -0.76 -12.05 -3.33
C PHE A 143 -1.07 -11.39 -4.67
N ILE A 144 -2.07 -11.89 -5.37
CA ILE A 144 -2.55 -11.33 -6.63
C ILE A 144 -3.88 -10.64 -6.35
N LEU A 145 -3.89 -9.30 -6.38
CA LEU A 145 -5.01 -8.48 -5.95
C LEU A 145 -5.57 -7.63 -7.10
N PRO A 146 -6.88 -7.29 -7.09
CA PRO A 146 -7.51 -6.46 -8.11
C PRO A 146 -6.98 -5.03 -8.10
N GLY A 147 -7.10 -4.35 -9.26
CA GLY A 147 -6.67 -2.96 -9.43
C GLY A 147 -7.55 -1.90 -8.77
N PRO A 148 -8.89 -1.95 -8.84
CA PRO A 148 -9.75 -0.91 -8.28
C PRO A 148 -9.53 -0.72 -6.78
N PRO A 149 -9.30 0.53 -6.28
CA PRO A 149 -9.00 0.78 -4.86
C PRO A 149 -10.07 0.27 -3.90
N ARG A 150 -11.35 0.32 -4.28
CA ARG A 150 -12.47 -0.19 -3.49
C ARG A 150 -12.43 -1.71 -3.26
N GLU A 151 -11.67 -2.44 -4.09
CA GLU A 151 -11.49 -3.89 -4.02
C GLU A 151 -10.14 -4.22 -3.37
N PHE A 152 -9.10 -3.51 -3.76
CA PHE A 152 -7.73 -3.68 -3.28
C PHE A 152 -7.60 -3.41 -1.78
N ILE A 153 -8.12 -2.27 -1.31
CA ILE A 153 -7.93 -1.84 0.08
C ILE A 153 -8.54 -2.81 1.09
N PRO A 154 -9.77 -3.31 0.94
CA PRO A 154 -10.32 -4.34 1.83
C PRO A 154 -9.49 -5.64 1.83
N LEU A 155 -9.05 -6.12 0.68
CA LEU A 155 -8.19 -7.32 0.62
C LEU A 155 -6.84 -7.11 1.34
N VAL A 156 -6.28 -5.90 1.27
CA VAL A 156 -5.09 -5.58 2.06
C VAL A 156 -5.38 -5.60 3.55
N THR A 157 -6.48 -4.99 4.01
CA THR A 157 -6.79 -4.87 5.45
C THR A 157 -7.28 -6.17 6.07
N ASP A 158 -8.08 -6.93 5.34
CA ASP A 158 -8.82 -8.07 5.88
C ASP A 158 -8.10 -9.41 5.64
N GLU A 159 -7.22 -9.48 4.63
CA GLU A 159 -6.51 -10.70 4.26
C GLU A 159 -4.97 -10.56 4.41
N LEU A 160 -4.36 -9.59 3.70
CA LEU A 160 -2.90 -9.44 3.69
C LEU A 160 -2.33 -9.05 5.05
N ILE A 161 -2.88 -8.04 5.72
CA ILE A 161 -2.36 -7.56 7.01
C ILE A 161 -2.47 -8.63 8.11
N PRO A 162 -3.59 -9.35 8.28
CA PRO A 162 -3.66 -10.49 9.20
C PRO A 162 -2.60 -11.55 8.89
N PHE A 163 -2.48 -11.95 7.62
CA PHE A 163 -1.46 -12.92 7.21
C PHE A 163 -0.05 -12.49 7.59
N LEU A 164 0.31 -11.22 7.35
CA LEU A 164 1.64 -10.70 7.72
C LEU A 164 1.87 -10.72 9.23
N LYS A 165 0.86 -10.39 10.03
CA LYS A 165 0.97 -10.42 11.50
C LYS A 165 1.19 -11.82 12.06
N ASP A 166 0.60 -12.82 11.41
CA ASP A 166 0.67 -14.21 11.86
C ASP A 166 1.98 -14.89 11.42
N ASN A 167 2.59 -14.44 10.33
CA ASN A 167 3.73 -15.13 9.72
C ASN A 167 5.05 -14.37 9.79
N PHE A 168 5.05 -13.06 10.08
CA PHE A 168 6.25 -12.24 10.03
C PHE A 168 6.43 -11.38 11.29
N THR A 169 7.70 -11.20 11.68
CA THR A 169 8.06 -10.28 12.75
C THR A 169 7.90 -8.83 12.30
N LYS A 170 7.26 -8.02 13.12
CA LYS A 170 7.11 -6.59 12.87
C LYS A 170 8.47 -5.90 12.87
N VAL A 171 8.64 -4.96 11.96
CA VAL A 171 9.80 -4.06 11.96
C VAL A 171 9.57 -2.99 13.01
N GLU A 172 10.46 -2.89 13.99
CA GLU A 172 10.44 -1.84 15.01
C GLU A 172 10.96 -0.50 14.43
N LYS A 173 10.26 0.04 13.43
CA LYS A 173 10.44 1.44 13.04
C LYS A 173 9.33 2.25 13.68
N ASP A 174 9.69 3.04 14.64
CA ASP A 174 8.75 3.89 15.38
C ASP A 174 9.02 5.35 15.02
N TYR A 175 8.16 5.89 14.14
CA TYR A 175 8.25 7.28 13.72
C TYR A 175 7.32 8.18 14.53
N GLU A 176 7.85 9.31 14.94
CA GLU A 176 7.05 10.47 15.36
C GLU A 176 6.94 11.49 14.23
N PHE A 177 5.90 12.30 14.30
CA PHE A 177 5.63 13.32 13.29
C PHE A 177 5.34 14.66 13.97
N ILE A 178 5.90 15.72 13.39
CA ILE A 178 5.56 17.10 13.75
C ILE A 178 5.17 17.81 12.47
N LEU A 179 4.01 18.46 12.49
CA LEU A 179 3.53 19.25 11.37
C LEU A 179 3.85 20.71 11.60
N PHE A 180 4.49 21.33 10.63
CA PHE A 180 4.80 22.76 10.62
C PHE A 180 4.00 23.47 9.52
N PHE A 181 3.69 24.74 9.74
CA PHE A 181 3.04 25.60 8.77
C PHE A 181 3.76 26.95 8.70
N ASN A 182 3.49 27.71 7.64
CA ASN A 182 4.02 29.06 7.43
C ASN A 182 5.56 29.15 7.48
N GLU A 183 6.24 28.11 6.99
CA GLU A 183 7.70 28.04 6.85
C GLU A 183 8.08 27.47 5.48
N ALA A 184 9.24 27.86 4.97
CA ALA A 184 9.88 27.19 3.85
C ALA A 184 10.68 25.99 4.36
N GLU A 185 10.71 24.88 3.60
CA GLU A 185 11.42 23.66 4.00
C GLU A 185 12.89 23.91 4.32
N SER A 186 13.60 24.68 3.48
CA SER A 186 15.01 25.03 3.69
C SER A 186 15.23 25.86 4.94
N ALA A 187 14.35 26.82 5.23
CA ALA A 187 14.43 27.65 6.42
C ALA A 187 14.19 26.85 7.70
N LEU A 188 13.20 25.92 7.66
CA LEU A 188 12.93 25.00 8.76
C LEU A 188 14.12 24.07 9.00
N ALA A 189 14.69 23.50 7.93
CA ALA A 189 15.86 22.63 8.01
C ALA A 189 17.05 23.34 8.62
N GLU A 190 17.37 24.58 8.18
CA GLU A 190 18.46 25.40 8.75
C GLU A 190 18.25 25.67 10.24
N LYS A 191 17.04 25.93 10.68
CA LYS A 191 16.71 26.13 12.11
C LYS A 191 16.94 24.86 12.91
N ILE A 192 16.41 23.72 12.43
CA ILE A 192 16.46 22.40 13.10
C ILE A 192 17.90 21.87 13.14
N ASP A 193 18.67 22.02 12.07
CA ASP A 193 20.07 21.52 12.00
C ASP A 193 20.99 22.16 13.05
N LYS A 194 20.66 23.34 13.58
CA LYS A 194 21.41 23.99 14.65
C LYS A 194 21.41 23.21 15.97
N PHE A 195 20.38 22.40 16.21
CA PHE A 195 20.23 21.65 17.46
C PHE A 195 19.86 20.18 17.26
N LYS A 196 19.83 19.71 16.00
CA LYS A 196 19.58 18.30 15.71
C LYS A 196 20.69 17.41 16.27
N PRO A 197 20.38 16.41 17.11
CA PRO A 197 21.38 15.49 17.62
C PRO A 197 22.06 14.71 16.48
N LYS A 198 23.34 14.44 16.64
CA LYS A 198 24.07 13.61 15.66
C LYS A 198 23.48 12.22 15.63
N GLY A 199 23.19 11.71 14.43
CA GLY A 199 22.60 10.39 14.22
C GLY A 199 21.07 10.38 14.20
N LEU A 200 20.40 11.49 14.55
CA LEU A 200 18.94 11.56 14.43
C LEU A 200 18.51 11.51 12.96
N ASP A 201 17.77 10.45 12.60
CA ASP A 201 17.17 10.29 11.27
C ASP A 201 15.84 11.04 11.21
N ILE A 202 15.80 12.08 10.36
CA ILE A 202 14.62 12.88 10.10
C ILE A 202 14.42 13.07 8.61
N ALA A 203 13.15 13.23 8.21
CA ALA A 203 12.80 13.59 6.84
C ALA A 203 11.79 14.73 6.84
N TYR A 204 11.99 15.67 5.93
CA TYR A 204 11.06 16.76 5.65
C TYR A 204 10.15 16.35 4.48
N LEU A 205 8.86 16.42 4.69
CA LEU A 205 7.83 16.01 3.72
C LEU A 205 6.91 17.22 3.48
N ALA A 206 7.28 18.06 2.51
CA ALA A 206 6.53 19.27 2.19
C ALA A 206 5.33 18.94 1.26
N SER A 207 4.16 19.43 1.61
CA SER A 207 2.94 19.32 0.81
C SER A 207 1.93 20.41 1.17
N LYS A 208 1.42 21.14 0.17
CA LYS A 208 0.31 22.09 0.30
C LYS A 208 0.49 23.10 1.43
N GLY A 209 1.69 23.67 1.58
CA GLY A 209 1.99 24.67 2.61
C GLY A 209 2.20 24.12 4.02
N ILE A 210 2.23 22.80 4.17
CA ILE A 210 2.56 22.11 5.42
C ILE A 210 3.86 21.33 5.22
N ILE A 211 4.74 21.38 6.19
CA ILE A 211 5.93 20.54 6.27
C ILE A 211 5.71 19.52 7.38
N LYS A 212 5.71 18.25 7.02
CA LYS A 212 5.67 17.14 7.99
C LYS A 212 7.10 16.69 8.26
N LEU A 213 7.61 16.93 9.46
CA LEU A 213 8.85 16.35 9.94
C LEU A 213 8.56 14.92 10.44
N ARG A 214 9.18 13.93 9.81
CA ARG A 214 9.21 12.54 10.27
C ARG A 214 10.49 12.30 11.05
N ILE A 215 10.41 11.71 12.21
CA ILE A 215 11.51 11.47 13.15
C ILE A 215 11.56 9.99 13.45
N ASP A 216 12.67 9.29 13.15
CA ASP A 216 12.88 7.91 13.59
C ASP A 216 13.32 7.92 15.07
N LYS A 217 12.41 7.47 15.96
CA LYS A 217 12.67 7.47 17.40
C LYS A 217 13.81 6.54 17.81
N ASN A 218 14.06 5.51 17.01
CA ASN A 218 15.08 4.50 17.31
C ASN A 218 16.47 4.90 16.82
N SER A 219 16.59 6.04 16.12
CA SER A 219 17.87 6.51 15.56
C SER A 219 18.80 7.18 16.60
N VAL A 220 18.25 7.56 17.76
CA VAL A 220 18.99 8.18 18.88
C VAL A 220 18.45 7.71 20.23
N SER A 221 19.15 8.07 21.32
CA SER A 221 18.67 7.76 22.69
C SER A 221 17.36 8.50 23.03
N VAL A 222 16.59 7.95 23.96
CA VAL A 222 15.33 8.56 24.44
C VAL A 222 15.55 9.97 24.97
N ASP A 223 16.65 10.20 25.70
CA ASP A 223 16.97 11.52 26.26
C ASP A 223 17.30 12.52 25.15
N ALA A 224 18.14 12.14 24.19
CA ALA A 224 18.46 13.01 23.05
C ALA A 224 17.22 13.37 22.23
N LEU A 225 16.29 12.42 22.02
CA LEU A 225 15.03 12.68 21.36
C LEU A 225 14.13 13.64 22.15
N LYS A 226 14.08 13.45 23.49
CA LYS A 226 13.32 14.34 24.38
C LYS A 226 13.83 15.76 24.35
N ASP A 227 15.15 15.94 24.44
CA ASP A 227 15.81 17.25 24.39
C ASP A 227 15.57 17.93 23.03
N PHE A 228 15.70 17.19 21.95
CA PHE A 228 15.38 17.68 20.61
C PHE A 228 13.94 18.19 20.49
N LYS A 229 12.98 17.44 21.00
CA LYS A 229 11.55 17.84 21.00
C LYS A 229 11.28 19.06 21.88
N ASN A 230 11.97 19.19 22.99
CA ASN A 230 11.87 20.37 23.87
C ASN A 230 12.41 21.61 23.13
N LEU A 231 13.56 21.52 22.46
CA LEU A 231 14.12 22.60 21.67
C LEU A 231 13.17 23.03 20.52
N ILE A 232 12.51 22.08 19.85
CA ILE A 232 11.46 22.41 18.88
C ILE A 232 10.33 23.21 19.54
N LYS A 233 9.86 22.81 20.71
CA LYS A 233 8.80 23.52 21.43
C LYS A 233 9.20 24.92 21.83
N GLU A 234 10.45 25.12 22.25
CA GLU A 234 10.98 26.39 22.69
C GLU A 234 11.27 27.36 21.52
N THR A 235 11.77 26.83 20.40
CA THR A 235 12.28 27.67 19.30
C THR A 235 11.31 27.79 18.12
N LEU A 236 10.38 26.86 17.94
CA LEU A 236 9.54 26.76 16.75
C LEU A 236 8.05 26.60 17.08
N SER A 237 7.62 26.85 18.32
CA SER A 237 6.21 26.68 18.76
C SER A 237 5.21 27.38 17.85
N ASP A 238 5.51 28.60 17.40
CA ASP A 238 4.62 29.41 16.57
C ASP A 238 4.40 28.83 15.16
N ASN A 239 5.28 27.94 14.71
CA ASN A 239 5.19 27.27 13.43
C ASN A 239 4.68 25.83 13.55
N VAL A 240 4.57 25.28 14.75
CA VAL A 240 4.04 23.93 14.96
C VAL A 240 2.52 23.91 14.84
N LEU A 241 2.02 23.16 13.90
CA LEU A 241 0.57 22.90 13.71
C LEU A 241 0.08 21.74 14.56
N SER A 242 0.85 20.65 14.65
CA SER A 242 0.47 19.45 15.39
C SER A 242 1.67 18.53 15.65
N TYR A 243 1.62 17.79 16.76
CA TYR A 243 2.51 16.67 17.08
C TYR A 243 1.91 15.30 16.73
N GLU A 244 0.79 15.27 16.00
CA GLU A 244 0.12 14.05 15.58
C GLU A 244 0.21 13.90 14.06
N ASN A 245 0.31 12.65 13.57
CA ASN A 245 0.27 12.35 12.13
C ASN A 245 -1.17 12.35 11.60
N ILE A 246 -1.79 13.52 11.58
CA ILE A 246 -3.16 13.70 11.07
C ILE A 246 -3.19 14.75 9.95
N PRO A 247 -4.16 14.67 9.02
CA PRO A 247 -4.31 15.71 8.00
C PRO A 247 -4.50 17.09 8.63
N ALA A 248 -3.88 18.11 8.06
CA ALA A 248 -4.00 19.50 8.53
C ALA A 248 -5.47 19.96 8.64
N SER A 249 -6.34 19.53 7.72
CA SER A 249 -7.78 19.79 7.79
C SER A 249 -8.43 19.27 9.07
N LYS A 250 -8.00 18.14 9.61
CA LYS A 250 -8.48 17.64 10.91
C LYS A 250 -7.96 18.47 12.08
N VAL A 251 -6.72 18.97 12.00
CA VAL A 251 -6.18 19.88 13.02
C VAL A 251 -6.99 21.17 13.07
N PHE A 252 -7.24 21.80 11.92
CA PHE A 252 -8.06 23.01 11.83
C PHE A 252 -9.49 22.78 12.29
N LEU A 253 -10.10 21.65 11.97
CA LEU A 253 -11.45 21.30 12.47
C LEU A 253 -11.49 21.18 14.00
N ARG A 254 -10.47 20.57 14.63
CA ARG A 254 -10.36 20.49 16.10
C ARG A 254 -10.22 21.88 16.70
N TYR A 255 -9.39 22.75 16.11
CA TYR A 255 -9.21 24.13 16.56
C TYR A 255 -10.50 24.95 16.48
N LEU A 256 -11.26 24.84 15.39
CA LEU A 256 -12.53 25.53 15.23
C LEU A 256 -13.59 25.05 16.24
N LYS A 257 -13.65 23.73 16.51
CA LYS A 257 -14.56 23.16 17.51
C LYS A 257 -14.20 23.55 18.94
N ALA A 258 -12.93 23.82 19.24
CA ALA A 258 -12.50 24.25 20.58
C ALA A 258 -12.76 25.75 20.85
N LYS A 259 -13.07 26.55 19.82
CA LYS A 259 -13.38 27.98 19.92
C LYS A 259 -14.90 28.30 19.97
N ASN A 260 -15.71 27.31 19.68
CA ASN A 260 -17.18 27.36 19.84
C ASN A 260 -17.60 26.59 21.09
#